data_e73fc422d07dd4b9457c7f5da8ff26cc
#
_entry.id   e73fc422d07dd4b9457c7f5da8ff26cc
#
_cell.length_a   1.000
_cell.length_b   1.000
_cell.length_c   1.000
_cell.angle_alpha   90.00
_cell.angle_beta   90.00
_cell.angle_gamma   90.00
#
_symmetry.space_group_name_H-M   'P 1'
#
loop_
_entity.id
_entity.type
_entity.pdbx_description
1 polymer ?
#
loop_
_entity_poly.entity_id
_entity_poly.type
_entity_poly.pdbx_seq_one_letter_code
_entity_poly.pdbx_strand_id
1 'polypeptide(L)'
;MTTTRRATIEDLYETAGKAEIVNGELVLREPTGDEPGFAGDEIFASLREHAKRTKSGRAVGDNKGFRVHLPNRDSFSPDAAFYVGPRAGMKFFEGAPQFAVEVRSENDYGENAEKRLAQKRADYFCCGDAGSLGRGSPRSQSDQVLPVK
;
A
#
# COMPACT_ATOMS: atom_id res chain seq x y z
N MET A 1 30.60 -9.97 13.05
CA MET A 1 29.20 -9.48 12.95
C MET A 1 28.98 -9.01 11.52
N THR A 2 28.14 -9.71 10.79
CA THR A 2 27.74 -9.28 9.44
C THR A 2 26.70 -8.19 9.62
N THR A 3 27.08 -6.94 9.41
CA THR A 3 26.12 -5.83 9.38
C THR A 3 25.31 -6.00 8.10
N THR A 4 24.09 -6.50 8.21
CA THR A 4 23.17 -6.58 7.08
C THR A 4 22.84 -5.14 6.68
N ARG A 5 23.20 -4.76 5.45
CA ARG A 5 22.88 -3.45 4.88
C ARG A 5 21.36 -3.27 4.81
N ARG A 6 20.89 -2.07 5.19
CA ARG A 6 19.47 -1.72 5.00
C ARG A 6 19.11 -1.78 3.52
N ALA A 7 17.94 -2.33 3.22
CA ALA A 7 17.38 -2.30 1.89
C ALA A 7 17.01 -0.86 1.47
N THR A 8 17.20 -0.57 0.20
CA THR A 8 16.93 0.74 -0.40
C THR A 8 15.83 0.63 -1.46
N ILE A 9 15.34 1.78 -1.91
CA ILE A 9 14.37 1.83 -3.02
C ILE A 9 14.97 1.25 -4.31
N GLU A 10 16.26 1.42 -4.53
CA GLU A 10 16.98 0.84 -5.67
C GLU A 10 16.93 -0.70 -5.61
N ASP A 11 17.15 -1.27 -4.44
CA ASP A 11 17.02 -2.73 -4.25
C ASP A 11 15.60 -3.20 -4.58
N LEU A 12 14.59 -2.41 -4.21
CA LEU A 12 13.20 -2.72 -4.49
C LEU A 12 12.88 -2.67 -6.00
N TYR A 13 13.47 -1.74 -6.75
CA TYR A 13 13.34 -1.70 -8.22
C TYR A 13 13.94 -2.92 -8.89
N GLU A 14 15.01 -3.49 -8.33
CA GLU A 14 15.68 -4.67 -8.86
C GLU A 14 15.01 -5.99 -8.42
N THR A 15 14.08 -5.92 -7.46
CA THR A 15 13.41 -7.10 -6.91
C THR A 15 12.31 -7.59 -7.86
N ALA A 16 12.35 -8.87 -8.22
CA ALA A 16 11.27 -9.50 -8.97
C ALA A 16 10.05 -9.74 -8.08
N GLY A 17 8.86 -9.43 -8.58
CA GLY A 17 7.60 -9.65 -7.89
C GLY A 17 7.23 -8.53 -6.92
N LYS A 18 6.21 -8.79 -6.13
CA LYS A 18 5.67 -7.84 -5.16
C LYS A 18 6.51 -7.83 -3.88
N ALA A 19 6.96 -6.66 -3.47
CA ALA A 19 7.75 -6.50 -2.24
C ALA A 19 7.52 -5.14 -1.60
N GLU A 20 7.83 -5.05 -0.32
CA GLU A 20 7.83 -3.82 0.47
C GLU A 20 9.11 -3.73 1.30
N ILE A 21 9.52 -2.52 1.68
CA ILE A 21 10.63 -2.32 2.63
C ILE A 21 10.05 -1.98 3.99
N VAL A 22 10.24 -2.91 4.93
CA VAL A 22 9.77 -2.80 6.32
C VAL A 22 10.95 -3.03 7.26
N ASN A 23 11.16 -2.11 8.19
CA ASN A 23 12.29 -2.15 9.12
C ASN A 23 13.67 -2.30 8.43
N GLY A 24 13.80 -1.77 7.23
CA GLY A 24 15.03 -1.86 6.44
C GLY A 24 15.26 -3.19 5.75
N GLU A 25 14.27 -4.05 5.68
CA GLU A 25 14.32 -5.36 5.02
C GLU A 25 13.32 -5.45 3.86
N LEU A 26 13.69 -6.17 2.81
CA LEU A 26 12.78 -6.52 1.73
C LEU A 26 11.83 -7.62 2.21
N VAL A 27 10.54 -7.32 2.23
CA VAL A 27 9.47 -8.28 2.53
C VAL A 27 8.79 -8.66 1.23
N LEU A 28 9.09 -9.86 0.75
CA LEU A 28 8.50 -10.41 -0.47
C LEU A 28 7.07 -10.89 -0.20
N ARG A 29 6.22 -10.75 -1.20
CA ARG A 29 4.86 -11.26 -1.19
C ARG A 29 4.69 -12.31 -2.28
N GLU A 30 4.05 -13.39 -1.93
CA GLU A 30 3.69 -14.43 -2.88
C GLU A 30 2.51 -14.01 -3.76
N PRO A 31 2.34 -14.64 -4.92
CA PRO A 31 1.15 -14.42 -5.73
C PRO A 31 -0.13 -14.70 -4.94
N THR A 32 -1.12 -13.84 -5.16
CA THR A 32 -2.43 -13.95 -4.50
C THR A 32 -3.26 -15.06 -5.15
N GLY A 33 -4.04 -15.78 -4.33
CA GLY A 33 -4.98 -16.79 -4.82
C GLY A 33 -6.18 -16.20 -5.55
N ASP A 34 -7.03 -17.06 -6.09
CA ASP A 34 -8.20 -16.71 -6.92
C ASP A 34 -9.14 -15.73 -6.22
N GLU A 35 -9.75 -16.12 -5.11
CA GLU A 35 -10.79 -15.28 -4.45
C GLU A 35 -10.25 -13.96 -3.89
N PRO A 36 -9.13 -13.90 -3.17
CA PRO A 36 -8.59 -12.63 -2.73
C PRO A 36 -8.10 -11.76 -3.90
N GLY A 37 -7.59 -12.36 -4.96
CA GLY A 37 -7.22 -11.66 -6.18
C GLY A 37 -8.43 -11.03 -6.86
N PHE A 38 -9.51 -11.80 -7.03
CA PHE A 38 -10.77 -11.31 -7.59
C PHE A 38 -11.35 -10.16 -6.75
N ALA A 39 -11.35 -10.28 -5.42
CA ALA A 39 -11.81 -9.20 -4.54
C ALA A 39 -11.01 -7.91 -4.74
N GLY A 40 -9.70 -8.00 -4.84
CA GLY A 40 -8.82 -6.86 -5.13
C GLY A 40 -9.12 -6.22 -6.48
N ASP A 41 -9.34 -7.03 -7.51
CA ASP A 41 -9.67 -6.57 -8.87
C ASP A 41 -11.03 -5.87 -8.93
N GLU A 42 -12.05 -6.40 -8.25
CA GLU A 42 -13.38 -5.76 -8.16
C GLU A 42 -13.32 -4.42 -7.45
N ILE A 43 -12.56 -4.33 -6.37
CA ILE A 43 -12.35 -3.06 -5.67
C ILE A 43 -11.61 -2.06 -6.57
N PHE A 44 -10.57 -2.51 -7.26
CA PHE A 44 -9.87 -1.69 -8.24
C PHE A 44 -10.80 -1.19 -9.34
N ALA A 45 -11.65 -2.04 -9.89
CA ALA A 45 -12.64 -1.67 -10.91
C ALA A 45 -13.58 -0.57 -10.40
N SER A 46 -14.08 -0.71 -9.17
CA SER A 46 -14.91 0.30 -8.51
C SER A 46 -14.19 1.64 -8.32
N LEU A 47 -12.94 1.60 -7.86
CA LEU A 47 -12.10 2.80 -7.71
C LEU A 47 -11.83 3.47 -9.07
N ARG A 48 -11.64 2.67 -10.11
CA ARG A 48 -11.43 3.17 -11.47
C ARG A 48 -12.67 3.88 -12.02
N GLU A 49 -13.85 3.32 -11.81
CA GLU A 49 -15.12 3.98 -12.15
C GLU A 49 -15.26 5.31 -11.43
N HIS A 50 -14.98 5.33 -10.13
CA HIS A 50 -14.98 6.55 -9.33
C HIS A 50 -13.99 7.60 -9.90
N ALA A 51 -12.76 7.18 -10.21
CA ALA A 51 -11.75 8.06 -10.78
C ALA A 51 -12.17 8.69 -12.11
N LYS A 52 -12.79 7.89 -12.99
CA LYS A 52 -13.30 8.37 -14.28
C LYS A 52 -14.43 9.37 -14.13
N ARG A 53 -15.34 9.11 -13.19
CA ARG A 53 -16.50 9.97 -12.93
C ARG A 53 -16.11 11.29 -12.28
N THR A 54 -15.25 11.26 -11.27
CA THR A 54 -14.91 12.43 -10.46
C THR A 54 -13.67 13.18 -10.94
N LYS A 55 -12.78 12.50 -11.66
CA LYS A 55 -11.47 13.02 -12.08
C LYS A 55 -10.63 13.55 -10.90
N SER A 56 -10.86 13.03 -9.69
CA SER A 56 -10.24 13.50 -8.46
C SER A 56 -8.90 12.79 -8.15
N GLY A 57 -8.54 11.76 -8.89
CA GLY A 57 -7.32 10.99 -8.69
C GLY A 57 -7.25 9.79 -9.61
N ARG A 58 -6.41 8.83 -9.26
CA ARG A 58 -6.20 7.60 -10.03
C ARG A 58 -6.43 6.37 -9.19
N ALA A 59 -7.14 5.40 -9.75
CA ALA A 59 -7.17 4.06 -9.20
C ALA A 59 -5.85 3.34 -9.53
N VAL A 60 -5.33 2.61 -8.57
CA VAL A 60 -4.08 1.86 -8.68
C VAL A 60 -4.34 0.41 -8.32
N GLY A 61 -4.02 -0.49 -9.24
CA GLY A 61 -4.17 -1.93 -9.03
C GLY A 61 -2.99 -2.54 -8.28
N ASP A 62 -3.01 -3.86 -8.14
CA ASP A 62 -2.00 -4.61 -7.42
C ASP A 62 -0.57 -4.44 -7.97
N ASN A 63 0.40 -4.73 -7.14
CA ASN A 63 1.84 -4.73 -7.45
C ASN A 63 2.36 -3.40 -8.02
N LYS A 64 2.00 -2.29 -7.37
CA LYS A 64 2.60 -0.97 -7.60
C LYS A 64 3.25 -0.49 -6.30
N GLY A 65 4.37 0.21 -6.40
CA GLY A 65 5.11 0.73 -5.26
C GLY A 65 4.76 2.18 -4.94
N PHE A 66 4.61 2.44 -3.66
CA PHE A 66 4.48 3.78 -3.07
C PHE A 66 5.68 4.02 -2.16
N ARG A 67 6.50 5.01 -2.48
CA ARG A 67 7.64 5.38 -1.66
C ARG A 67 7.21 6.27 -0.50
N VAL A 68 7.57 5.89 0.71
CA VAL A 68 7.29 6.65 1.93
C VAL A 68 8.55 6.80 2.78
N HIS A 69 8.50 7.66 3.77
CA HIS A 69 9.64 7.96 4.64
C HIS A 69 9.21 7.88 6.11
N LEU A 70 8.84 6.67 6.56
CA LEU A 70 8.57 6.39 7.95
C LEU A 70 9.80 5.79 8.64
N PRO A 71 9.93 5.91 9.98
CA PRO A 71 11.04 5.30 10.71
C PRO A 71 11.17 3.79 10.51
N ASN A 72 10.03 3.11 10.33
CA ASN A 72 9.91 1.65 10.23
C ASN A 72 9.50 1.16 8.84
N ARG A 73 9.34 2.05 7.85
CA ARG A 73 8.85 1.65 6.52
C ARG A 73 9.27 2.64 5.46
N ASP A 74 9.74 2.12 4.34
CA ASP A 74 10.15 2.94 3.19
C ASP A 74 9.23 2.75 1.96
N SER A 75 8.35 1.77 1.97
CA SER A 75 7.40 1.57 0.87
C SER A 75 6.12 0.84 1.28
N PHE A 76 5.07 1.04 0.46
CA PHE A 76 3.86 0.24 0.44
C PHE A 76 3.64 -0.36 -0.94
N SER A 77 2.96 -1.51 -0.98
CA SER A 77 2.40 -2.09 -2.20
C SER A 77 1.02 -2.69 -1.88
N PRO A 78 -0.03 -1.88 -1.78
CA PRO A 78 -1.38 -2.34 -1.48
C PRO A 78 -1.98 -3.16 -2.62
N ASP A 79 -3.03 -3.93 -2.32
CA ASP A 79 -3.75 -4.74 -3.32
C ASP A 79 -4.59 -3.88 -4.27
N ALA A 80 -5.11 -2.77 -3.78
CA ALA A 80 -5.71 -1.71 -4.58
C ALA A 80 -5.55 -0.37 -3.84
N ALA A 81 -5.56 0.73 -4.58
CA ALA A 81 -5.40 2.05 -3.97
C ALA A 81 -6.05 3.15 -4.81
N PHE A 82 -6.28 4.28 -4.17
CA PHE A 82 -6.63 5.54 -4.83
C PHE A 82 -5.58 6.59 -4.50
N TYR A 83 -4.98 7.18 -5.52
CA TYR A 83 -3.86 8.10 -5.38
C TYR A 83 -4.19 9.47 -5.94
N VAL A 84 -3.88 10.50 -5.16
CA VAL A 84 -4.16 11.92 -5.46
C VAL A 84 -2.87 12.74 -5.39
N GLY A 85 -1.85 12.27 -6.01
CA GLY A 85 -0.56 12.96 -6.01
C GLY A 85 -0.03 13.23 -7.42
N PRO A 86 1.17 13.80 -7.52
CA PRO A 86 1.79 14.07 -8.80
C PRO A 86 2.15 12.76 -9.53
N ARG A 87 2.30 12.83 -10.84
CA ARG A 87 2.82 11.72 -11.63
C ARG A 87 4.32 11.55 -11.38
N ALA A 88 4.76 10.31 -11.26
CA ALA A 88 6.15 9.94 -11.03
C ALA A 88 6.83 9.30 -12.26
N GLY A 89 6.21 9.37 -13.42
CA GLY A 89 6.71 8.75 -14.65
C GLY A 89 6.85 7.24 -14.51
N MET A 90 8.05 6.73 -14.72
CA MET A 90 8.36 5.29 -14.62
C MET A 90 8.78 4.87 -13.19
N LYS A 91 8.79 5.77 -12.25
CA LYS A 91 9.19 5.51 -10.87
C LYS A 91 7.97 5.18 -9.98
N PHE A 92 8.23 4.73 -8.75
CA PHE A 92 7.18 4.52 -7.76
C PHE A 92 6.44 5.83 -7.45
N PHE A 93 5.19 5.70 -7.01
CA PHE A 93 4.43 6.83 -6.50
C PHE A 93 5.15 7.46 -5.30
N GLU A 94 5.16 8.77 -5.21
CA GLU A 94 5.69 9.49 -4.06
C GLU A 94 4.60 9.73 -3.01
N GLY A 95 4.88 9.30 -1.79
CA GLY A 95 3.95 9.36 -0.67
C GLY A 95 2.93 8.22 -0.66
N ALA A 96 2.16 8.14 0.41
CA ALA A 96 1.12 7.14 0.56
C ALA A 96 -0.11 7.44 -0.31
N PRO A 97 -0.87 6.42 -0.70
CA PRO A 97 -2.16 6.64 -1.34
C PRO A 97 -3.16 7.26 -0.37
N GLN A 98 -4.15 7.97 -0.90
CA GLN A 98 -5.24 8.54 -0.11
C GLN A 98 -6.16 7.45 0.47
N PHE A 99 -6.32 6.36 -0.27
CA PHE A 99 -7.07 5.18 0.13
C PHE A 99 -6.28 3.93 -0.28
N ALA A 100 -6.13 2.99 0.63
CA ALA A 100 -5.43 1.74 0.39
C ALA A 100 -6.29 0.56 0.82
N VAL A 101 -6.22 -0.51 0.06
CA VAL A 101 -6.93 -1.76 0.29
C VAL A 101 -5.93 -2.90 0.41
N GLU A 102 -6.03 -3.62 1.50
CA GLU A 102 -5.31 -4.86 1.74
C GLU A 102 -6.34 -5.99 1.84
N VAL A 103 -6.30 -6.92 0.92
CA VAL A 103 -7.18 -8.10 0.93
C VAL A 103 -6.47 -9.24 1.62
N ARG A 104 -7.13 -9.85 2.60
CA ARG A 104 -6.56 -11.02 3.30
C ARG A 104 -6.49 -12.21 2.37
N SER A 105 -5.35 -12.87 2.36
CA SER A 105 -5.14 -14.16 1.72
C SER A 105 -5.05 -15.27 2.78
N GLU A 106 -4.90 -16.51 2.35
CA GLU A 106 -4.87 -17.69 3.23
C GLU A 106 -3.85 -17.57 4.37
N ASN A 107 -2.71 -16.94 4.12
CA ASN A 107 -1.62 -16.80 5.10
C ASN A 107 -1.73 -15.54 5.99
N ASP A 108 -2.80 -14.76 5.87
CA ASP A 108 -3.00 -13.51 6.62
C ASP A 108 -3.85 -13.67 7.88
N TYR A 109 -3.90 -14.87 8.41
CA TYR A 109 -4.61 -15.21 9.64
C TYR A 109 -3.64 -15.65 10.74
N GLY A 110 -4.05 -15.50 11.99
CA GLY A 110 -3.25 -15.79 13.15
C GLY A 110 -2.65 -14.55 13.81
N GLU A 111 -2.14 -14.72 15.01
CA GLU A 111 -1.70 -13.61 15.87
C GLU A 111 -0.61 -12.74 15.23
N ASN A 112 0.39 -13.36 14.60
CA ASN A 112 1.48 -12.63 13.97
C ASN A 112 1.02 -11.86 12.72
N ALA A 113 0.13 -12.45 11.93
CA ALA A 113 -0.47 -11.78 10.78
C ALA A 113 -1.32 -10.58 11.22
N GLU A 114 -2.12 -10.73 12.27
CA GLU A 114 -2.91 -9.63 12.83
C GLU A 114 -2.02 -8.46 13.28
N LYS A 115 -0.90 -8.74 13.95
CA LYS A 115 0.07 -7.72 14.37
C LYS A 115 0.69 -6.98 13.17
N ARG A 116 1.07 -7.71 12.12
CA ARG A 116 1.63 -7.11 10.89
C ARG A 116 0.62 -6.22 10.19
N LEU A 117 -0.63 -6.68 10.06
CA LEU A 117 -1.71 -5.92 9.43
C LEU A 117 -2.06 -4.67 10.25
N ALA A 118 -2.12 -4.79 11.58
CA ALA A 118 -2.36 -3.65 12.45
C ALA A 118 -1.25 -2.60 12.35
N GLN A 119 0.02 -3.03 12.31
CA GLN A 119 1.15 -2.13 12.11
C GLN A 119 1.10 -1.46 10.75
N LYS A 120 0.79 -2.19 9.69
CA LYS A 120 0.66 -1.64 8.34
C LYS A 120 -0.44 -0.59 8.26
N ARG A 121 -1.61 -0.83 8.89
CA ARG A 121 -2.68 0.18 8.98
C ARG A 121 -2.19 1.44 9.69
N ALA A 122 -1.53 1.28 10.83
CA ALA A 122 -0.96 2.42 11.57
C ALA A 122 0.03 3.21 10.72
N ASP A 123 0.87 2.53 9.94
CA ASP A 123 1.83 3.16 9.03
C ASP A 123 1.13 3.99 7.93
N TYR A 124 0.03 3.50 7.36
CA TYR A 124 -0.77 4.27 6.41
C TYR A 124 -1.32 5.56 7.02
N PHE A 125 -1.83 5.49 8.25
CA PHE A 125 -2.36 6.66 8.95
C PHE A 125 -1.26 7.68 9.29
N CYS A 126 -0.08 7.23 9.68
CA CYS A 126 1.07 8.12 9.93
C CYS A 126 1.45 8.94 8.69
N CYS A 127 1.35 8.36 7.49
CA CYS A 127 1.60 9.08 6.25
C CYS A 127 0.52 10.15 5.96
N GLY A 128 -0.73 9.90 6.36
CA GLY A 128 -1.83 10.86 6.20
C GLY A 128 -1.65 12.12 7.02
N ASP A 129 -1.10 12.00 8.22
CA ASP A 129 -0.87 13.13 9.12
C ASP A 129 0.36 13.97 8.74
N ALA A 130 1.38 13.36 8.13
CA ALA A 130 2.58 14.06 7.69
C ALA A 130 2.35 15.00 6.49
N GLY A 131 1.22 14.84 5.78
CA GLY A 131 0.81 15.71 4.66
C GLY A 131 0.06 16.98 5.08
N SER A 132 -0.25 17.16 6.36
CA SER A 132 -1.14 18.23 6.82
C SER A 132 -0.45 19.51 7.29
N LEU A 133 0.79 19.80 6.86
CA LEU A 133 1.36 21.13 6.96
C LEU A 133 0.87 22.02 5.81
N GLY A 134 -0.44 22.18 5.67
CA GLY A 134 -1.00 23.11 4.70
C GLY A 134 -2.39 22.76 4.21
N ARG A 135 -3.41 23.24 4.92
CA ARG A 135 -4.84 23.31 4.60
C ARG A 135 -5.65 22.06 4.92
N GLY A 136 -6.63 22.30 5.80
CA GLY A 136 -7.59 21.33 6.26
C GLY A 136 -8.27 20.56 5.12
N SER A 137 -8.15 19.27 5.21
CA SER A 137 -8.91 18.33 4.42
C SER A 137 -9.73 17.46 5.36
N PRO A 138 -10.99 17.17 5.00
CA PRO A 138 -11.87 16.43 5.87
C PRO A 138 -11.33 15.01 6.12
N ARG A 139 -11.48 14.55 7.34
CA ARG A 139 -11.16 13.21 7.79
C ARG A 139 -11.86 12.18 6.89
N SER A 140 -11.11 11.43 6.14
CA SER A 140 -11.61 10.22 5.50
C SER A 140 -11.64 9.11 6.54
N GLN A 141 -12.84 8.81 7.02
CA GLN A 141 -13.10 7.55 7.69
C GLN A 141 -13.23 6.47 6.62
N SER A 142 -12.33 5.52 6.62
CA SER A 142 -12.62 4.21 6.06
C SER A 142 -11.65 3.16 6.59
N ASP A 143 -11.97 2.66 7.77
CA ASP A 143 -11.59 1.33 8.21
C ASP A 143 -12.39 0.32 7.40
N GLN A 144 -11.86 -0.16 6.31
CA GLN A 144 -12.44 -1.33 5.65
C GLN A 144 -11.33 -2.30 5.26
N VAL A 145 -10.93 -3.09 6.22
CA VAL A 145 -10.42 -4.42 5.96
C VAL A 145 -11.65 -5.30 5.83
N LEU A 146 -12.05 -5.62 4.62
CA LEU A 146 -13.18 -6.52 4.38
C LEU A 146 -12.70 -7.97 4.55
N PRO A 147 -13.28 -8.74 5.47
CA PRO A 147 -13.07 -10.17 5.49
C PRO A 147 -13.83 -10.78 4.31
N VAL A 148 -13.15 -11.49 3.46
CA VAL A 148 -13.76 -12.39 2.50
C VAL A 148 -14.21 -13.63 3.28
N LYS A 149 -15.50 -13.93 3.23
CA LYS A 149 -16.07 -15.17 3.80
C LYS A 149 -15.77 -16.34 2.90
#